data_26243c2d10404d737c59ddb245cec465
#
_entry.id   26243c2d10404d737c59ddb245cec465
#
_cell.length_a   1.000
_cell.length_b   1.000
_cell.length_c   1.000
_cell.angle_alpha   90.00
_cell.angle_beta   90.00
_cell.angle_gamma   90.00
#
_symmetry.space_group_name_H-M   'P 1'
#
loop_
_entity.id
_entity.type
_entity.pdbx_description
1 polymer ?
#
loop_
_entity_poly.entity_id
_entity_poly.type
_entity_poly.pdbx_seq_one_letter_code
_entity_poly.pdbx_strand_id
1 'polypeptide(L)'
;MDTILNSAKKILGRTKISVLDSVRFVRNILDAKPKNSKLTDAQFILKVIEVGLCNIRAKEMSISEGIALYLKSKQHLRPDSIRDIRCIGNRLLRTNPELSGRNFSELSVSECEEWLNAAFHTDSQFNKARTMLHGLFEFALRREWCDKNPIKRIERKKVVEKEIQPLKLAETKRLIKTAQRESPVYAVVAALLVYAGIRPREVRRLTWRDIDTEEKTITVRSQCSKTGGVRQVEIPPVLNRLLITHKSQNSSHICPTDWQRRWRKIRDNSGFRGRWVQDVLRHTYASYHAKCFRDLPRLQLNMGHRDINLLRSRYVNMNGISKSESKSYFVL
;
A
#
# COMPACT_ATOMS: atom_id res chain seq x y z
N MET A 1 7.23 14.64 65.69
CA MET A 1 6.38 15.14 64.59
C MET A 1 7.07 16.27 63.82
N ASP A 2 7.70 17.19 64.52
CA ASP A 2 8.36 18.38 63.92
C ASP A 2 9.55 18.04 63.00
N THR A 3 10.32 16.98 63.29
CA THR A 3 11.48 16.60 62.49
C THR A 3 11.08 16.11 61.10
N ILE A 4 9.98 15.35 60.98
CA ILE A 4 9.47 14.85 59.69
C ILE A 4 8.88 16.00 58.85
N LEU A 5 8.15 16.91 59.50
CA LEU A 5 7.57 18.09 58.89
C LEU A 5 8.66 19.04 58.35
N ASN A 6 9.72 19.22 59.12
CA ASN A 6 10.85 20.03 58.73
C ASN A 6 11.66 19.39 57.58
N SER A 7 11.83 18.08 57.57
CA SER A 7 12.43 17.36 56.46
C SER A 7 11.58 17.47 55.17
N ALA A 8 10.27 17.33 55.29
CA ALA A 8 9.33 17.49 54.16
C ALA A 8 9.39 18.94 53.61
N LYS A 9 9.39 19.95 54.47
CA LYS A 9 9.53 21.36 54.11
C LYS A 9 10.89 21.63 53.40
N LYS A 10 11.97 21.00 53.84
CA LYS A 10 13.29 21.13 53.24
C LYS A 10 13.33 20.51 51.84
N ILE A 11 12.68 19.39 51.63
CA ILE A 11 12.55 18.72 50.31
C ILE A 11 11.69 19.60 49.35
N LEU A 12 10.61 20.18 49.83
CA LEU A 12 9.72 21.05 49.08
C LEU A 12 10.17 22.49 48.92
N GLY A 13 11.21 22.89 49.60
CA GLY A 13 11.63 24.31 49.82
C GLY A 13 11.94 25.12 48.56
N ARG A 14 12.05 24.52 47.39
CA ARG A 14 12.16 25.19 46.08
C ARG A 14 10.87 25.16 45.27
N THR A 15 9.85 24.52 45.74
CA THR A 15 8.55 24.40 45.06
C THR A 15 7.53 25.31 45.70
N LYS A 16 6.55 25.77 44.91
CA LYS A 16 5.39 26.53 45.47
C LYS A 16 4.33 25.62 46.05
N ILE A 17 4.60 24.32 46.19
CA ILE A 17 3.65 23.29 46.65
C ILE A 17 3.75 23.17 48.19
N SER A 18 2.64 23.25 48.89
CA SER A 18 2.60 23.01 50.33
C SER A 18 2.75 21.53 50.68
N VAL A 19 3.23 21.19 51.86
CA VAL A 19 3.27 19.80 52.35
C VAL A 19 1.88 19.17 52.29
N LEU A 20 0.83 19.92 52.65
CA LEU A 20 -0.55 19.45 52.64
C LEU A 20 -1.03 19.10 51.21
N ASP A 21 -0.68 19.93 50.21
CA ASP A 21 -1.04 19.68 48.84
C ASP A 21 -0.29 18.48 48.27
N SER A 22 0.97 18.27 48.66
CA SER A 22 1.76 17.10 48.30
C SER A 22 1.13 15.81 48.84
N VAL A 23 0.68 15.82 50.11
CA VAL A 23 0.00 14.69 50.71
C VAL A 23 -1.36 14.41 50.05
N ARG A 24 -2.13 15.45 49.74
CA ARG A 24 -3.40 15.31 48.98
C ARG A 24 -3.15 14.73 47.58
N PHE A 25 -2.13 15.17 46.89
CA PHE A 25 -1.78 14.68 45.59
C PHE A 25 -1.41 13.17 45.60
N VAL A 26 -0.56 12.77 46.57
CA VAL A 26 -0.21 11.35 46.75
C VAL A 26 -1.44 10.53 47.07
N ARG A 27 -2.33 11.01 47.95
CA ARG A 27 -3.58 10.33 48.29
C ARG A 27 -4.48 10.14 47.08
N ASN A 28 -4.69 11.16 46.26
CA ASN A 28 -5.51 11.09 45.06
C ASN A 28 -4.94 10.04 44.04
N ILE A 29 -3.60 9.95 43.93
CA ILE A 29 -2.96 8.93 43.11
C ILE A 29 -3.26 7.51 43.64
N LEU A 30 -3.18 7.31 44.98
CA LEU A 30 -3.44 6.03 45.62
C LEU A 30 -4.92 5.62 45.54
N ASP A 31 -5.83 6.57 45.69
CA ASP A 31 -7.28 6.35 45.57
C ASP A 31 -7.66 5.92 44.13
N ALA A 32 -6.89 6.35 43.13
CA ALA A 32 -7.07 5.93 41.73
C ALA A 32 -6.41 4.58 41.40
N LYS A 33 -5.69 3.95 42.34
CA LYS A 33 -5.04 2.66 42.14
C LYS A 33 -6.07 1.55 41.99
N PRO A 34 -6.02 0.76 40.88
CA PRO A 34 -6.95 -0.37 40.72
C PRO A 34 -6.78 -1.41 41.84
N LYS A 35 -7.91 -1.90 42.39
CA LYS A 35 -7.92 -2.88 43.52
C LYS A 35 -7.16 -4.16 43.23
N ASN A 36 -7.06 -4.56 41.97
CA ASN A 36 -6.35 -5.74 41.50
C ASN A 36 -4.90 -5.45 41.00
N SER A 37 -4.38 -4.26 41.25
CA SER A 37 -3.03 -3.89 40.89
C SER A 37 -1.98 -4.69 41.69
N LYS A 38 -1.06 -5.34 41.00
CA LYS A 38 0.07 -6.07 41.60
C LYS A 38 1.23 -5.15 42.02
N LEU A 39 1.14 -3.86 41.77
CA LEU A 39 2.16 -2.87 42.17
C LEU A 39 2.01 -2.50 43.62
N THR A 40 3.13 -2.32 44.32
CA THR A 40 3.11 -1.63 45.63
C THR A 40 2.69 -0.18 45.47
N ASP A 41 2.27 0.49 46.52
CA ASP A 41 1.87 1.89 46.45
C ASP A 41 2.98 2.82 45.94
N ALA A 42 4.20 2.60 46.41
CA ALA A 42 5.36 3.34 45.95
C ALA A 42 5.64 3.09 44.42
N GLN A 43 5.56 1.87 43.97
CA GLN A 43 5.72 1.53 42.55
C GLN A 43 4.61 2.15 41.70
N PHE A 44 3.38 2.18 42.20
CA PHE A 44 2.26 2.80 41.49
C PHE A 44 2.44 4.32 41.36
N ILE A 45 2.82 5.01 42.47
CA ILE A 45 3.12 6.45 42.48
C ILE A 45 4.25 6.76 41.48
N LEU A 46 5.38 6.02 41.57
CA LEU A 46 6.51 6.23 40.65
C LEU A 46 6.10 6.07 39.20
N LYS A 47 5.27 5.08 38.90
CA LYS A 47 4.77 4.87 37.55
C LYS A 47 3.84 5.96 37.05
N VAL A 48 2.99 6.52 37.90
CA VAL A 48 2.13 7.66 37.57
C VAL A 48 2.98 8.91 37.31
N ILE A 49 4.01 9.17 38.14
CA ILE A 49 4.94 10.28 37.95
C ILE A 49 5.73 10.12 36.67
N GLU A 50 6.24 8.91 36.39
CA GLU A 50 6.98 8.61 35.15
C GLU A 50 6.13 8.89 33.91
N VAL A 51 4.90 8.39 33.90
CA VAL A 51 3.95 8.64 32.79
C VAL A 51 3.62 10.13 32.67
N GLY A 52 3.42 10.83 33.80
CA GLY A 52 3.16 12.26 33.82
C GLY A 52 4.33 13.08 33.28
N LEU A 53 5.58 12.74 33.67
CA LEU A 53 6.81 13.39 33.17
C LEU A 53 7.01 13.13 31.68
N CYS A 54 6.73 11.92 31.22
CA CYS A 54 6.77 11.61 29.78
C CYS A 54 5.78 12.50 29.00
N ASN A 55 4.55 12.64 29.46
CA ASN A 55 3.54 13.48 28.82
C ASN A 55 3.92 14.97 28.80
N ILE A 56 4.60 15.46 29.85
CA ILE A 56 5.11 16.87 29.94
C ILE A 56 6.30 17.07 28.97
N ARG A 57 7.11 16.04 28.73
CA ARG A 57 8.27 16.12 27.82
C ARG A 57 7.88 15.98 26.34
N ALA A 58 6.77 15.33 26.06
CA ALA A 58 6.29 15.22 24.69
C ALA A 58 5.97 16.61 24.12
N LYS A 59 6.61 16.97 23.01
CA LYS A 59 6.25 18.19 22.29
C LYS A 59 4.81 18.06 21.81
N GLU A 60 3.97 19.01 22.17
CA GLU A 60 2.60 19.08 21.66
C GLU A 60 2.61 19.14 20.12
N MET A 61 2.01 18.15 19.50
CA MET A 61 1.90 18.06 18.06
C MET A 61 0.57 17.39 17.71
N SER A 62 -0.25 18.08 16.97
CA SER A 62 -1.51 17.51 16.50
C SER A 62 -1.29 16.44 15.42
N ILE A 63 -2.23 15.48 15.34
CA ILE A 63 -2.18 14.44 14.30
C ILE A 63 -2.22 15.05 12.90
N SER A 64 -3.02 16.10 12.69
CA SER A 64 -3.13 16.77 11.39
C SER A 64 -1.81 17.40 10.94
N GLU A 65 -1.14 18.13 11.82
CA GLU A 65 0.17 18.72 11.56
C GLU A 65 1.24 17.63 11.36
N GLY A 66 1.21 16.60 12.20
CA GLY A 66 2.12 15.47 12.09
C GLY A 66 1.98 14.73 10.77
N ILE A 67 0.77 14.54 10.23
CA ILE A 67 0.55 13.96 8.90
C ILE A 67 1.17 14.85 7.81
N ALA A 68 1.02 16.17 7.91
CA ALA A 68 1.61 17.09 6.94
C ALA A 68 3.14 17.04 6.94
N LEU A 69 3.75 17.04 8.13
CA LEU A 69 5.21 16.90 8.30
C LEU A 69 5.73 15.52 7.86
N TYR A 70 4.97 14.46 8.16
CA TYR A 70 5.29 13.11 7.69
C TYR A 70 5.28 13.03 6.17
N LEU A 71 4.27 13.59 5.50
CA LEU A 71 4.23 13.68 4.04
C LEU A 71 5.43 14.45 3.48
N LYS A 72 5.80 15.56 4.10
CA LYS A 72 7.00 16.33 3.71
C LYS A 72 8.28 15.50 3.85
N SER A 73 8.39 14.68 4.91
CA SER A 73 9.56 13.81 5.13
C SER A 73 9.67 12.67 4.11
N LYS A 74 8.59 12.35 3.38
CA LYS A 74 8.51 11.24 2.40
C LYS A 74 8.68 11.67 0.95
N GLN A 75 9.13 12.89 0.68
CA GLN A 75 9.30 13.41 -0.70
C GLN A 75 10.34 12.62 -1.53
N HIS A 76 11.24 11.89 -0.88
CA HIS A 76 12.20 10.99 -1.54
C HIS A 76 11.57 9.69 -2.06
N LEU A 77 10.32 9.39 -1.67
CA LEU A 77 9.60 8.21 -2.16
C LEU A 77 9.05 8.44 -3.57
N ARG A 78 8.67 7.33 -4.21
CA ARG A 78 7.99 7.39 -5.52
C ARG A 78 6.66 8.16 -5.43
N PRO A 79 6.29 8.93 -6.47
CA PRO A 79 5.06 9.74 -6.47
C PRO A 79 3.80 8.96 -6.09
N ASP A 80 3.69 7.70 -6.51
CA ASP A 80 2.54 6.85 -6.16
C ASP A 80 2.49 6.51 -4.66
N SER A 81 3.64 6.30 -4.02
CA SER A 81 3.71 6.04 -2.57
C SER A 81 3.33 7.29 -1.77
N ILE A 82 3.79 8.45 -2.21
CA ILE A 82 3.42 9.74 -1.60
C ILE A 82 1.91 9.97 -1.74
N ARG A 83 1.37 9.71 -2.94
CA ARG A 83 -0.08 9.81 -3.19
C ARG A 83 -0.89 8.87 -2.30
N ASP A 84 -0.45 7.63 -2.13
CA ASP A 84 -1.11 6.65 -1.26
C ASP A 84 -1.11 7.11 0.21
N ILE A 85 0.02 7.60 0.73
CA ILE A 85 0.12 8.16 2.08
C ILE A 85 -0.83 9.35 2.23
N ARG A 86 -0.83 10.26 1.26
CA ARG A 86 -1.72 11.44 1.25
C ARG A 86 -3.20 11.05 1.24
N CYS A 87 -3.58 10.09 0.39
CA CYS A 87 -4.97 9.62 0.31
C CYS A 87 -5.44 8.99 1.61
N ILE A 88 -4.59 8.16 2.25
CA ILE A 88 -4.90 7.54 3.55
C ILE A 88 -4.99 8.61 4.64
N GLY A 89 -4.02 9.51 4.73
CA GLY A 89 -4.01 10.60 5.70
C GLY A 89 -5.26 11.47 5.57
N ASN A 90 -5.56 11.96 4.37
CA ASN A 90 -6.77 12.78 4.12
C ASN A 90 -8.07 12.04 4.44
N ARG A 91 -8.11 10.72 4.24
CA ARG A 91 -9.29 9.93 4.59
C ARG A 91 -9.46 9.82 6.10
N LEU A 92 -8.39 9.55 6.83
CA LEU A 92 -8.39 9.51 8.30
C LEU A 92 -8.87 10.85 8.87
N LEU A 93 -8.26 11.97 8.45
CA LEU A 93 -8.62 13.32 8.90
C LEU A 93 -10.11 13.65 8.68
N ARG A 94 -10.69 13.24 7.56
CA ARG A 94 -12.11 13.47 7.25
C ARG A 94 -13.07 12.57 8.03
N THR A 95 -12.64 11.35 8.37
CA THR A 95 -13.49 10.38 9.05
C THR A 95 -13.72 10.76 10.53
N ASN A 96 -12.70 11.29 11.18
CA ASN A 96 -12.82 11.80 12.56
C ASN A 96 -11.98 13.07 12.73
N PRO A 97 -12.59 14.25 12.51
CA PRO A 97 -11.91 15.54 12.66
C PRO A 97 -11.46 15.84 14.10
N GLU A 98 -12.19 15.35 15.10
CA GLU A 98 -11.84 15.57 16.52
C GLU A 98 -10.52 14.90 16.88
N LEU A 99 -10.35 13.62 16.51
CA LEU A 99 -9.08 12.92 16.69
C LEU A 99 -7.93 13.59 15.90
N SER A 100 -8.25 14.21 14.78
CA SER A 100 -7.26 14.90 13.95
C SER A 100 -6.61 16.10 14.63
N GLY A 101 -7.35 16.77 15.51
CA GLY A 101 -6.89 17.93 16.30
C GLY A 101 -6.13 17.56 17.57
N ARG A 102 -6.25 16.30 18.04
CA ARG A 102 -5.59 15.86 19.27
C ARG A 102 -4.10 15.59 19.09
N ASN A 103 -3.37 15.63 20.20
CA ASN A 103 -1.94 15.33 20.22
C ASN A 103 -1.65 13.83 20.09
N PHE A 104 -0.49 13.48 19.53
CA PHE A 104 -0.06 12.07 19.41
C PHE A 104 0.01 11.34 20.75
N SER A 105 0.39 12.03 21.82
CA SER A 105 0.51 11.48 23.17
C SER A 105 -0.82 11.04 23.79
N GLU A 106 -1.92 11.62 23.32
CA GLU A 106 -3.26 11.41 23.89
C GLU A 106 -3.99 10.21 23.30
N LEU A 107 -3.54 9.68 22.14
CA LEU A 107 -4.27 8.64 21.45
C LEU A 107 -4.00 7.25 22.02
N SER A 108 -5.06 6.58 22.42
CA SER A 108 -5.06 5.19 22.87
C SER A 108 -5.07 4.20 21.71
N VAL A 109 -4.79 2.93 22.00
CA VAL A 109 -4.86 1.83 21.02
C VAL A 109 -6.29 1.67 20.49
N SER A 110 -7.30 1.71 21.39
CA SER A 110 -8.71 1.55 21.03
C SER A 110 -9.17 2.62 20.05
N GLU A 111 -8.91 3.89 20.37
CA GLU A 111 -9.27 5.02 19.51
C GLU A 111 -8.61 4.93 18.12
N CYS A 112 -7.35 4.53 18.06
CA CYS A 112 -6.66 4.34 16.78
C CYS A 112 -7.28 3.19 15.96
N GLU A 113 -7.68 2.09 16.61
CA GLU A 113 -8.30 0.95 15.96
C GLU A 113 -9.70 1.29 15.45
N GLU A 114 -10.52 1.95 16.26
CA GLU A 114 -11.84 2.46 15.88
C GLU A 114 -11.74 3.43 14.70
N TRP A 115 -10.78 4.33 14.72
CA TRP A 115 -10.51 5.27 13.63
C TRP A 115 -10.18 4.55 12.32
N LEU A 116 -9.32 3.52 12.37
CA LEU A 116 -8.99 2.70 11.21
C LEU A 116 -10.22 1.94 10.69
N ASN A 117 -11.04 1.36 11.57
CA ASN A 117 -12.26 0.63 11.21
C ASN A 117 -13.32 1.55 10.59
N ALA A 118 -13.53 2.73 11.14
CA ALA A 118 -14.46 3.72 10.62
C ALA A 118 -14.03 4.24 9.23
N ALA A 119 -12.71 4.41 9.02
CA ALA A 119 -12.20 4.94 7.77
C ALA A 119 -12.07 3.89 6.65
N PHE A 120 -11.85 2.61 6.97
CA PHE A 120 -11.50 1.58 5.97
C PHE A 120 -12.31 0.29 6.16
N HIS A 121 -13.18 0.00 5.18
CA HIS A 121 -14.15 -1.09 5.27
C HIS A 121 -13.66 -2.45 4.74
N THR A 122 -12.50 -2.50 4.07
CA THR A 122 -11.92 -3.77 3.61
C THR A 122 -10.61 -4.07 4.37
N ASP A 123 -10.37 -5.35 4.68
CA ASP A 123 -9.19 -5.78 5.43
C ASP A 123 -7.87 -5.35 4.76
N SER A 124 -7.81 -5.39 3.44
CA SER A 124 -6.64 -4.94 2.68
C SER A 124 -6.39 -3.43 2.84
N GLN A 125 -7.46 -2.61 2.78
CA GLN A 125 -7.35 -1.16 2.98
C GLN A 125 -7.01 -0.83 4.43
N PHE A 126 -7.64 -1.50 5.39
CA PHE A 126 -7.33 -1.40 6.82
C PHE A 126 -5.83 -1.68 7.07
N ASN A 127 -5.33 -2.82 6.59
CA ASN A 127 -3.92 -3.19 6.77
C ASN A 127 -2.94 -2.20 6.12
N LYS A 128 -3.30 -1.63 4.98
CA LYS A 128 -2.51 -0.60 4.31
C LYS A 128 -2.48 0.69 5.13
N ALA A 129 -3.63 1.12 5.64
CA ALA A 129 -3.76 2.29 6.47
C ALA A 129 -3.06 2.12 7.83
N ARG A 130 -3.22 0.95 8.47
CA ARG A 130 -2.49 0.58 9.67
C ARG A 130 -0.98 0.69 9.48
N THR A 131 -0.45 0.21 8.35
CA THR A 131 0.99 0.30 8.05
C THR A 131 1.44 1.75 7.90
N MET A 132 0.64 2.60 7.26
CA MET A 132 0.93 4.04 7.14
C MET A 132 0.88 4.73 8.50
N LEU A 133 -0.17 4.46 9.29
CA LEU A 133 -0.35 5.06 10.62
C LEU A 133 0.75 4.60 11.59
N HIS A 134 1.16 3.31 11.52
CA HIS A 134 2.33 2.81 12.24
C HIS A 134 3.59 3.61 11.91
N GLY A 135 3.87 3.84 10.62
CA GLY A 135 5.01 4.64 10.19
C GLY A 135 4.93 6.10 10.62
N LEU A 136 3.74 6.68 10.70
CA LEU A 136 3.50 8.02 11.22
C LEU A 136 3.82 8.10 12.72
N PHE A 137 3.35 7.15 13.54
CA PHE A 137 3.67 7.11 14.96
C PHE A 137 5.15 6.81 15.24
N GLU A 138 5.82 5.98 14.43
CA GLU A 138 7.28 5.81 14.51
C GLU A 138 8.03 7.11 14.17
N PHE A 139 7.50 7.92 13.27
CA PHE A 139 8.04 9.25 12.98
C PHE A 139 7.81 10.22 14.15
N ALA A 140 6.64 10.15 14.79
CA ALA A 140 6.30 10.94 15.97
C ALA A 140 7.19 10.59 17.18
N LEU A 141 7.44 9.30 17.42
CA LEU A 141 8.37 8.81 18.45
C LEU A 141 9.77 9.42 18.28
N ARG A 142 10.33 9.36 17.07
CA ARG A 142 11.67 9.94 16.81
C ARG A 142 11.73 11.46 16.97
N ARG A 143 10.60 12.13 17.08
CA ARG A 143 10.48 13.58 17.29
C ARG A 143 9.99 13.94 18.67
N GLU A 144 9.84 12.94 19.54
CA GLU A 144 9.41 13.13 20.93
C GLU A 144 7.99 13.75 21.05
N TRP A 145 7.10 13.45 20.06
CA TRP A 145 5.69 13.87 20.10
C TRP A 145 4.80 12.88 20.86
N CYS A 146 5.31 11.69 21.10
CA CYS A 146 4.71 10.64 21.92
C CYS A 146 5.76 9.67 22.43
N ASP A 147 5.46 8.92 23.49
CA ASP A 147 6.38 7.96 24.12
C ASP A 147 6.21 6.56 23.62
N LYS A 148 5.12 6.25 22.93
CA LYS A 148 4.80 4.91 22.42
C LYS A 148 3.98 4.98 21.14
N ASN A 149 4.08 3.90 20.37
CA ASN A 149 3.31 3.73 19.16
C ASN A 149 2.12 2.78 19.44
N PRO A 150 0.89 3.28 19.57
CA PRO A 150 -0.29 2.47 19.87
C PRO A 150 -0.58 1.46 18.74
N ILE A 151 -0.21 1.77 17.50
CA ILE A 151 -0.49 0.93 16.33
C ILE A 151 0.26 -0.41 16.38
N LYS A 152 1.35 -0.52 17.16
CA LYS A 152 2.05 -1.81 17.36
C LYS A 152 1.15 -2.89 17.92
N ARG A 153 0.18 -2.52 18.76
CA ARG A 153 -0.75 -3.45 19.42
C ARG A 153 -2.00 -3.75 18.61
N ILE A 154 -2.25 -3.03 17.52
CA ILE A 154 -3.38 -3.31 16.63
C ILE A 154 -2.99 -4.46 15.70
N GLU A 155 -3.77 -5.53 15.70
CA GLU A 155 -3.50 -6.69 14.85
C GLU A 155 -3.81 -6.43 13.38
N ARG A 156 -3.13 -7.17 12.51
CA ARG A 156 -3.46 -7.18 11.09
C ARG A 156 -4.68 -8.05 10.83
N LYS A 157 -5.59 -7.58 10.02
CA LYS A 157 -6.72 -8.40 9.56
C LYS A 157 -6.24 -9.44 8.54
N LYS A 158 -6.80 -10.64 8.63
CA LYS A 158 -6.51 -11.73 7.67
C LYS A 158 -7.17 -11.41 6.33
N VAL A 159 -6.36 -11.11 5.32
CA VAL A 159 -6.87 -10.87 3.97
C VAL A 159 -7.02 -12.20 3.24
N VAL A 160 -8.24 -12.56 2.89
CA VAL A 160 -8.50 -13.71 2.01
C VAL A 160 -8.30 -13.26 0.56
N GLU A 161 -7.26 -13.76 -0.07
CA GLU A 161 -7.01 -13.47 -1.49
C GLU A 161 -8.02 -14.24 -2.35
N LYS A 162 -8.78 -13.51 -3.16
CA LYS A 162 -9.70 -14.13 -4.12
C LYS A 162 -8.91 -14.67 -5.30
N GLU A 163 -9.17 -15.91 -5.66
CA GLU A 163 -8.61 -16.52 -6.85
C GLU A 163 -9.10 -15.75 -8.10
N ILE A 164 -8.13 -15.30 -8.91
CA ILE A 164 -8.43 -14.57 -10.14
C ILE A 164 -8.50 -15.58 -11.28
N GLN A 165 -9.67 -15.69 -11.90
CA GLN A 165 -9.84 -16.50 -13.09
C GLN A 165 -9.27 -15.76 -14.32
N PRO A 166 -8.39 -16.40 -15.11
CA PRO A 166 -7.89 -15.84 -16.36
C PRO A 166 -9.02 -15.65 -17.37
N LEU A 167 -8.89 -14.68 -18.24
CA LEU A 167 -9.81 -14.51 -19.36
C LEU A 167 -9.71 -15.70 -20.31
N LYS A 168 -10.85 -16.17 -20.81
CA LYS A 168 -10.89 -17.16 -21.88
C LYS A 168 -10.29 -16.58 -23.18
N LEU A 169 -9.81 -17.44 -24.06
CA LEU A 169 -9.25 -17.00 -25.34
C LEU A 169 -10.25 -16.14 -26.15
N ALA A 170 -11.51 -16.54 -26.19
CA ALA A 170 -12.57 -15.78 -26.86
C ALA A 170 -12.78 -14.38 -26.24
N GLU A 171 -12.71 -14.27 -24.91
CA GLU A 171 -12.83 -13.01 -24.20
C GLU A 171 -11.62 -12.09 -24.49
N THR A 172 -10.41 -12.66 -24.51
CA THR A 172 -9.18 -11.95 -24.88
C THR A 172 -9.26 -11.40 -26.30
N LYS A 173 -9.68 -12.24 -27.27
CA LYS A 173 -9.86 -11.81 -28.67
C LYS A 173 -10.90 -10.70 -28.81
N ARG A 174 -12.04 -10.83 -28.11
CA ARG A 174 -13.09 -9.81 -28.10
C ARG A 174 -12.57 -8.48 -27.54
N LEU A 175 -11.80 -8.51 -26.45
CA LEU A 175 -11.21 -7.32 -25.84
C LEU A 175 -10.29 -6.59 -26.81
N ILE A 176 -9.37 -7.32 -27.46
CA ILE A 176 -8.44 -6.75 -28.45
C ILE A 176 -9.20 -6.18 -29.64
N LYS A 177 -10.18 -6.92 -30.19
CA LYS A 177 -11.00 -6.45 -31.32
C LYS A 177 -11.81 -5.19 -30.96
N THR A 178 -12.34 -5.09 -29.75
CA THR A 178 -13.03 -3.89 -29.27
C THR A 178 -12.06 -2.72 -29.12
N ALA A 179 -10.86 -2.96 -28.57
CA ALA A 179 -9.83 -1.93 -28.48
C ALA A 179 -9.41 -1.42 -29.86
N GLN A 180 -9.27 -2.31 -30.84
CA GLN A 180 -8.90 -1.99 -32.21
C GLN A 180 -9.96 -1.12 -32.94
N ARG A 181 -11.25 -1.39 -32.65
CA ARG A 181 -12.36 -0.55 -33.20
C ARG A 181 -12.35 0.87 -32.65
N GLU A 182 -11.92 1.06 -31.39
CA GLU A 182 -11.77 2.41 -30.81
C GLU A 182 -10.55 3.14 -31.39
N SER A 183 -9.38 2.45 -31.47
CA SER A 183 -8.16 2.89 -32.17
C SER A 183 -7.11 1.76 -32.18
N PRO A 184 -6.32 1.64 -33.25
CA PRO A 184 -5.19 0.70 -33.32
C PRO A 184 -4.23 0.81 -32.13
N VAL A 185 -3.94 2.02 -31.68
CA VAL A 185 -3.05 2.28 -30.54
C VAL A 185 -3.59 1.65 -29.24
N TYR A 186 -4.90 1.67 -29.02
CA TYR A 186 -5.48 1.02 -27.84
C TYR A 186 -5.41 -0.51 -27.91
N ALA A 187 -5.48 -1.08 -29.12
CA ALA A 187 -5.25 -2.51 -29.31
C ALA A 187 -3.81 -2.90 -28.95
N VAL A 188 -2.81 -2.10 -29.38
CA VAL A 188 -1.41 -2.31 -29.02
C VAL A 188 -1.21 -2.27 -27.51
N VAL A 189 -1.75 -1.26 -26.82
CA VAL A 189 -1.65 -1.16 -25.35
C VAL A 189 -2.31 -2.35 -24.65
N ALA A 190 -3.51 -2.75 -25.08
CA ALA A 190 -4.20 -3.91 -24.54
C ALA A 190 -3.44 -5.22 -24.79
N ALA A 191 -2.86 -5.37 -25.98
CA ALA A 191 -2.06 -6.52 -26.37
C ALA A 191 -0.76 -6.65 -25.54
N LEU A 192 -0.05 -5.55 -25.30
CA LEU A 192 1.12 -5.51 -24.40
C LEU A 192 0.76 -5.98 -22.97
N LEU A 193 -0.42 -5.60 -22.47
CA LEU A 193 -0.88 -6.03 -21.17
C LEU A 193 -1.21 -7.52 -21.11
N VAL A 194 -1.87 -8.05 -22.14
CA VAL A 194 -2.40 -9.41 -22.15
C VAL A 194 -1.45 -10.44 -22.72
N TYR A 195 -0.69 -10.13 -23.77
CA TYR A 195 0.20 -11.10 -24.43
C TYR A 195 1.68 -11.02 -24.00
N ALA A 196 2.08 -9.94 -23.33
CA ALA A 196 3.43 -9.80 -22.75
C ALA A 196 3.42 -9.68 -21.22
N GLY A 197 2.25 -9.62 -20.60
CA GLY A 197 2.10 -9.55 -19.15
C GLY A 197 2.75 -8.33 -18.51
N ILE A 198 2.97 -7.24 -19.25
CA ILE A 198 3.58 -6.01 -18.77
C ILE A 198 2.60 -5.31 -17.78
N ARG A 199 3.13 -4.73 -16.70
CA ARG A 199 2.27 -4.04 -15.74
C ARG A 199 1.64 -2.78 -16.35
N PRO A 200 0.39 -2.42 -16.01
CA PRO A 200 -0.26 -1.22 -16.55
C PRO A 200 0.53 0.08 -16.37
N ARG A 201 1.29 0.19 -15.28
CA ARG A 201 2.15 1.35 -15.02
C ARG A 201 3.41 1.36 -15.87
N GLU A 202 3.93 0.19 -16.22
CA GLU A 202 5.10 0.04 -17.09
C GLU A 202 4.73 0.39 -18.53
N VAL A 203 3.60 -0.12 -19.04
CA VAL A 203 3.12 0.18 -20.40
C VAL A 203 2.98 1.68 -20.64
N ARG A 204 2.56 2.47 -19.64
CA ARG A 204 2.45 3.93 -19.75
C ARG A 204 3.78 4.65 -19.96
N ARG A 205 4.89 4.01 -19.61
CA ARG A 205 6.24 4.58 -19.70
C ARG A 205 7.04 4.01 -20.84
N LEU A 206 6.52 2.96 -21.50
CA LEU A 206 7.14 2.40 -22.68
C LEU A 206 7.05 3.37 -23.86
N THR A 207 8.14 3.41 -24.61
CA THR A 207 8.25 4.11 -25.88
C THR A 207 8.49 3.09 -27.00
N TRP A 208 8.31 3.49 -28.24
CA TRP A 208 8.59 2.63 -29.40
C TRP A 208 10.08 2.22 -29.50
N ARG A 209 11.00 2.97 -28.89
CA ARG A 209 12.42 2.60 -28.78
C ARG A 209 12.67 1.39 -27.88
N ASP A 210 11.73 1.08 -27.00
CA ASP A 210 11.84 -0.06 -26.10
C ASP A 210 11.37 -1.37 -26.73
N ILE A 211 10.86 -1.33 -27.98
CA ILE A 211 10.32 -2.47 -28.71
C ILE A 211 11.22 -2.79 -29.89
N ASP A 212 11.80 -3.99 -29.85
CA ASP A 212 12.51 -4.59 -30.96
C ASP A 212 11.64 -5.69 -31.57
N THR A 213 11.13 -5.42 -32.77
CA THR A 213 10.27 -6.36 -33.52
C THR A 213 11.07 -7.43 -34.30
N GLU A 214 12.36 -7.20 -34.53
CA GLU A 214 13.26 -8.13 -35.20
C GLU A 214 13.77 -9.17 -34.21
N GLU A 215 14.34 -8.72 -33.08
CA GLU A 215 14.77 -9.59 -31.98
C GLU A 215 13.57 -10.08 -31.12
N LYS A 216 12.38 -9.62 -31.42
CA LYS A 216 11.13 -9.97 -30.69
C LYS A 216 11.23 -9.77 -29.18
N THR A 217 11.76 -8.63 -28.77
CA THR A 217 11.95 -8.29 -27.35
C THR A 217 11.38 -6.91 -27.00
N ILE A 218 10.92 -6.78 -25.76
CA ILE A 218 10.52 -5.51 -25.15
C ILE A 218 11.42 -5.24 -23.96
N THR A 219 12.15 -4.15 -23.97
CA THR A 219 13.02 -3.74 -22.87
C THR A 219 12.25 -2.89 -21.87
N VAL A 220 11.94 -3.44 -20.70
CA VAL A 220 11.37 -2.69 -19.59
C VAL A 220 12.49 -2.10 -18.74
N ARG A 221 12.80 -0.82 -18.96
CA ARG A 221 13.90 -0.12 -18.27
C ARG A 221 13.62 0.05 -16.76
N SER A 222 14.68 0.22 -15.97
CA SER A 222 14.61 0.40 -14.51
C SER A 222 13.67 1.55 -14.10
N GLN A 223 13.70 2.65 -14.83
CA GLN A 223 12.82 3.81 -14.62
C GLN A 223 11.33 3.48 -14.82
N CYS A 224 11.02 2.52 -15.68
CA CYS A 224 9.67 2.03 -15.94
C CYS A 224 9.24 0.97 -14.92
N SER A 225 10.20 0.20 -14.41
CA SER A 225 9.95 -0.95 -13.54
C SER A 225 9.53 -0.56 -12.11
N LYS A 226 8.57 -1.29 -11.54
CA LYS A 226 8.20 -1.13 -10.12
C LYS A 226 9.32 -1.58 -9.17
N THR A 227 10.15 -2.52 -9.59
CA THR A 227 11.20 -3.14 -8.77
C THR A 227 12.60 -2.56 -9.00
N GLY A 228 12.75 -1.62 -9.95
CA GLY A 228 14.01 -0.93 -10.24
C GLY A 228 14.99 -1.72 -11.12
N GLY A 229 14.65 -2.95 -11.55
CA GLY A 229 15.49 -3.73 -12.46
C GLY A 229 15.12 -3.53 -13.93
N VAL A 230 16.10 -3.71 -14.83
CA VAL A 230 15.89 -3.85 -16.27
C VAL A 230 15.52 -5.29 -16.56
N ARG A 231 14.57 -5.52 -17.47
CA ARG A 231 14.27 -6.85 -17.98
C ARG A 231 13.88 -6.80 -19.45
N GLN A 232 14.14 -7.87 -20.16
CA GLN A 232 13.60 -8.11 -21.48
C GLN A 232 12.39 -9.04 -21.38
N VAL A 233 11.37 -8.75 -22.15
CA VAL A 233 10.13 -9.53 -22.25
C VAL A 233 10.00 -9.99 -23.71
N GLU A 234 9.77 -11.26 -23.91
CA GLU A 234 9.60 -11.83 -25.23
C GLU A 234 8.29 -11.38 -25.88
N ILE A 235 8.36 -11.13 -27.19
CA ILE A 235 7.20 -10.77 -28.02
C ILE A 235 6.68 -12.03 -28.71
N PRO A 236 5.50 -12.55 -28.33
CA PRO A 236 4.90 -13.68 -29.02
C PRO A 236 4.39 -13.26 -30.42
N PRO A 237 4.23 -14.22 -31.35
CA PRO A 237 3.83 -13.94 -32.74
C PRO A 237 2.57 -13.09 -32.87
N VAL A 238 1.55 -13.34 -32.06
CA VAL A 238 0.31 -12.55 -32.07
C VAL A 238 0.54 -11.07 -31.74
N LEU A 239 1.41 -10.78 -30.77
CA LEU A 239 1.76 -9.41 -30.41
C LEU A 239 2.67 -8.77 -31.45
N ASN A 240 3.65 -9.52 -32.00
CA ASN A 240 4.59 -9.01 -33.00
C ASN A 240 3.86 -8.47 -34.25
N ARG A 241 2.86 -9.21 -34.74
CA ARG A 241 2.04 -8.75 -35.88
C ARG A 241 1.39 -7.40 -35.63
N LEU A 242 0.80 -7.20 -34.42
CA LEU A 242 0.17 -5.94 -34.04
C LEU A 242 1.19 -4.81 -33.93
N LEU A 243 2.38 -5.10 -33.37
CA LEU A 243 3.44 -4.10 -33.21
C LEU A 243 4.02 -3.66 -34.55
N ILE A 244 4.30 -4.59 -35.48
CA ILE A 244 4.82 -4.27 -36.82
C ILE A 244 3.82 -3.40 -37.59
N THR A 245 2.52 -3.76 -37.55
CA THR A 245 1.46 -3.04 -38.27
C THR A 245 1.26 -1.62 -37.76
N HIS A 246 1.59 -1.36 -36.47
CA HIS A 246 1.28 -0.09 -35.83
C HIS A 246 2.52 0.64 -35.29
N LYS A 247 3.74 0.18 -35.65
CA LYS A 247 5.00 0.81 -35.24
C LYS A 247 5.05 2.25 -35.74
N SER A 248 5.13 3.20 -34.80
CA SER A 248 5.38 4.62 -35.13
C SER A 248 6.88 4.84 -35.27
N GLN A 249 7.29 5.58 -36.29
CA GLN A 249 8.68 6.00 -36.46
C GLN A 249 9.11 7.04 -35.39
N ASN A 250 8.15 7.69 -34.73
CA ASN A 250 8.43 8.62 -33.67
C ASN A 250 8.68 7.90 -32.35
N SER A 251 9.72 8.31 -31.61
CA SER A 251 10.10 7.79 -30.29
C SER A 251 9.09 8.10 -29.17
N SER A 252 7.84 8.36 -29.52
CA SER A 252 6.77 8.71 -28.61
C SER A 252 6.35 7.56 -27.69
N HIS A 253 5.69 7.89 -26.61
CA HIS A 253 5.07 6.90 -25.74
C HIS A 253 4.03 6.08 -26.49
N ILE A 254 4.01 4.77 -26.23
CA ILE A 254 3.04 3.86 -26.85
C ILE A 254 1.64 4.08 -26.26
N CYS A 255 1.57 4.39 -24.96
CA CYS A 255 0.31 4.54 -24.25
C CYS A 255 -0.20 5.98 -24.37
N PRO A 256 -1.37 6.21 -24.96
CA PRO A 256 -1.99 7.54 -25.03
C PRO A 256 -2.33 8.11 -23.65
N THR A 257 -2.36 9.43 -23.54
CA THR A 257 -2.66 10.13 -22.27
C THR A 257 -4.07 9.87 -21.76
N ASP A 258 -5.04 9.68 -22.67
CA ASP A 258 -6.43 9.41 -22.35
C ASP A 258 -6.76 7.91 -22.13
N TRP A 259 -5.75 7.04 -22.17
CA TRP A 259 -5.87 5.58 -22.03
C TRP A 259 -6.80 5.15 -20.90
N GLN A 260 -6.70 5.74 -19.70
CA GLN A 260 -7.51 5.31 -18.55
C GLN A 260 -9.01 5.47 -18.79
N ARG A 261 -9.41 6.60 -19.38
CA ARG A 261 -10.80 6.88 -19.71
C ARG A 261 -11.31 5.94 -20.80
N ARG A 262 -10.53 5.77 -21.86
CA ARG A 262 -10.87 4.88 -22.99
C ARG A 262 -10.87 3.42 -22.59
N TRP A 263 -9.93 3.01 -21.77
CA TRP A 263 -9.83 1.65 -21.29
C TRP A 263 -11.08 1.20 -20.53
N ARG A 264 -11.70 2.06 -19.73
CA ARG A 264 -12.98 1.75 -19.08
C ARG A 264 -14.05 1.45 -20.12
N LYS A 265 -14.22 2.31 -21.12
CA LYS A 265 -15.18 2.12 -22.21
C LYS A 265 -14.93 0.83 -23.00
N ILE A 266 -13.66 0.56 -23.32
CA ILE A 266 -13.27 -0.67 -24.03
C ILE A 266 -13.69 -1.92 -23.23
N ARG A 267 -13.41 -1.95 -21.94
CA ARG A 267 -13.81 -3.08 -21.07
C ARG A 267 -15.33 -3.25 -21.03
N ASP A 268 -16.06 -2.18 -20.85
CA ASP A 268 -17.51 -2.19 -20.76
C ASP A 268 -18.12 -2.69 -22.08
N ASN A 269 -17.66 -2.22 -23.22
CA ASN A 269 -18.07 -2.63 -24.55
C ASN A 269 -17.60 -4.07 -24.91
N SER A 270 -16.59 -4.60 -24.22
CA SER A 270 -16.16 -6.00 -24.36
C SER A 270 -16.92 -6.96 -23.43
N GLY A 271 -17.97 -6.50 -22.75
CA GLY A 271 -18.81 -7.31 -21.88
C GLY A 271 -18.23 -7.54 -20.48
N PHE A 272 -17.33 -6.65 -20.01
CA PHE A 272 -16.75 -6.74 -18.66
C PHE A 272 -17.31 -5.71 -17.67
N ARG A 273 -18.40 -5.04 -18.01
CA ARG A 273 -19.04 -4.08 -17.12
C ARG A 273 -19.40 -4.72 -15.77
N GLY A 274 -18.94 -4.14 -14.67
CA GLY A 274 -19.20 -4.61 -13.30
C GLY A 274 -18.46 -5.88 -12.88
N ARG A 275 -17.80 -6.62 -13.79
CA ARG A 275 -17.09 -7.88 -13.50
C ARG A 275 -15.57 -7.84 -13.75
N TRP A 276 -15.02 -6.64 -14.01
CA TRP A 276 -13.59 -6.51 -14.23
C TRP A 276 -12.80 -6.70 -12.94
N VAL A 277 -11.84 -7.61 -12.96
CA VAL A 277 -10.93 -7.84 -11.84
C VAL A 277 -9.61 -7.13 -12.12
N GLN A 278 -9.05 -6.48 -11.11
CA GLN A 278 -7.75 -5.83 -11.22
C GLN A 278 -6.67 -6.87 -11.56
N ASP A 279 -5.72 -6.47 -12.43
CA ASP A 279 -4.60 -7.31 -12.89
C ASP A 279 -4.99 -8.61 -13.64
N VAL A 280 -6.28 -8.81 -13.99
CA VAL A 280 -6.76 -10.01 -14.70
C VAL A 280 -5.97 -10.29 -15.99
N LEU A 281 -5.56 -9.27 -16.75
CA LEU A 281 -4.77 -9.47 -17.98
C LEU A 281 -3.41 -10.09 -17.68
N ARG A 282 -2.80 -9.67 -16.60
CA ARG A 282 -1.52 -10.21 -16.16
C ARG A 282 -1.64 -11.64 -15.60
N HIS A 283 -2.75 -11.93 -14.92
CA HIS A 283 -3.11 -13.30 -14.52
C HIS A 283 -3.38 -14.18 -15.74
N THR A 284 -4.06 -13.65 -16.75
CA THR A 284 -4.30 -14.34 -18.02
C THR A 284 -2.98 -14.71 -18.71
N TYR A 285 -2.07 -13.75 -18.90
CA TYR A 285 -0.74 -14.02 -19.46
C TYR A 285 -0.01 -15.11 -18.67
N ALA A 286 0.07 -14.98 -17.35
CA ALA A 286 0.79 -15.93 -16.51
C ALA A 286 0.24 -17.35 -16.63
N SER A 287 -1.09 -17.49 -16.62
CA SER A 287 -1.76 -18.79 -16.67
C SER A 287 -1.60 -19.47 -18.03
N TYR A 288 -1.77 -18.73 -19.13
CA TYR A 288 -1.56 -19.25 -20.49
C TYR A 288 -0.08 -19.58 -20.74
N HIS A 289 0.85 -18.76 -20.26
CA HIS A 289 2.30 -19.01 -20.40
C HIS A 289 2.70 -20.27 -19.62
N ALA A 290 2.30 -20.38 -18.36
CA ALA A 290 2.58 -21.57 -17.53
C ALA A 290 2.00 -22.85 -18.14
N LYS A 291 0.80 -22.78 -18.73
CA LYS A 291 0.14 -23.92 -19.38
C LYS A 291 0.83 -24.31 -20.69
N CYS A 292 1.24 -23.31 -21.50
CA CYS A 292 1.83 -23.51 -22.81
C CYS A 292 3.29 -24.02 -22.72
N PHE A 293 4.11 -23.32 -21.96
CA PHE A 293 5.56 -23.52 -21.96
C PHE A 293 6.07 -24.38 -20.79
N ARG A 294 5.30 -24.45 -19.67
CA ARG A 294 5.70 -25.14 -18.43
C ARG A 294 7.05 -24.67 -17.84
N ASP A 295 7.43 -23.45 -18.16
CA ASP A 295 8.68 -22.82 -17.75
C ASP A 295 8.38 -21.62 -16.83
N LEU A 296 8.37 -21.89 -15.52
CA LEU A 296 8.11 -20.87 -14.52
C LEU A 296 9.27 -19.88 -14.34
N PRO A 297 10.56 -20.29 -14.40
CA PRO A 297 11.69 -19.35 -14.41
C PRO A 297 11.62 -18.34 -15.55
N ARG A 298 11.32 -18.76 -16.77
CA ARG A 298 11.12 -17.87 -17.92
C ARG A 298 9.95 -16.92 -17.71
N LEU A 299 8.83 -17.44 -17.21
CA LEU A 299 7.68 -16.60 -16.84
C LEU A 299 8.04 -15.58 -15.77
N GLN A 300 8.82 -15.97 -14.76
CA GLN A 300 9.29 -15.09 -13.70
C GLN A 300 10.11 -13.91 -14.25
N LEU A 301 11.04 -14.20 -15.15
CA LEU A 301 11.86 -13.18 -15.84
C LEU A 301 10.98 -12.22 -16.63
N ASN A 302 10.11 -12.74 -17.51
CA ASN A 302 9.21 -11.95 -18.34
C ASN A 302 8.31 -11.04 -17.48
N MET A 303 7.74 -11.56 -16.41
CA MET A 303 6.89 -10.79 -15.52
C MET A 303 7.66 -9.87 -14.54
N GLY A 304 8.97 -10.08 -14.35
CA GLY A 304 9.79 -9.33 -13.39
C GLY A 304 9.30 -9.52 -11.95
N HIS A 305 9.11 -10.78 -11.54
CA HIS A 305 8.81 -11.17 -10.17
C HIS A 305 10.10 -11.58 -9.46
N ARG A 306 10.26 -11.13 -8.21
CA ARG A 306 11.42 -11.52 -7.40
C ARG A 306 11.28 -12.93 -6.80
N ASP A 307 10.04 -13.34 -6.52
CA ASP A 307 9.70 -14.60 -5.88
C ASP A 307 8.85 -15.47 -6.81
N ILE A 308 9.35 -16.65 -7.11
CA ILE A 308 8.68 -17.64 -7.96
C ILE A 308 7.48 -18.28 -7.26
N ASN A 309 7.53 -18.41 -5.92
CA ASN A 309 6.41 -18.96 -5.15
C ASN A 309 5.23 -18.00 -5.17
N LEU A 310 5.49 -16.69 -5.03
CA LEU A 310 4.46 -15.66 -5.19
C LEU A 310 3.86 -15.68 -6.60
N LEU A 311 4.68 -15.86 -7.63
CA LEU A 311 4.21 -15.99 -9.00
C LEU A 311 3.28 -17.20 -9.15
N ARG A 312 3.71 -18.36 -8.69
CA ARG A 312 2.97 -19.62 -8.77
C ARG A 312 1.64 -19.56 -8.01
N SER A 313 1.68 -19.13 -6.75
CA SER A 313 0.50 -19.15 -5.88
C SER A 313 -0.52 -18.07 -6.22
N ARG A 314 -0.07 -16.91 -6.68
CA ARG A 314 -0.94 -15.74 -6.85
C ARG A 314 -1.37 -15.48 -8.28
N TYR A 315 -0.51 -15.78 -9.28
CA TYR A 315 -0.75 -15.37 -10.66
C TYR A 315 -1.11 -16.52 -11.58
N VAL A 316 -0.74 -17.76 -11.26
CA VAL A 316 -0.94 -18.90 -12.15
C VAL A 316 -2.19 -19.68 -11.74
N ASN A 317 -3.22 -19.60 -12.57
CA ASN A 317 -4.41 -20.43 -12.48
C ASN A 317 -4.68 -21.05 -13.85
N MET A 318 -4.35 -22.33 -13.98
CA MET A 318 -4.49 -23.06 -15.25
C MET A 318 -5.83 -23.77 -15.42
N ASN A 319 -6.76 -23.59 -14.48
CA ASN A 319 -8.06 -24.23 -14.52
C ASN A 319 -8.88 -23.76 -15.74
N GLY A 320 -9.43 -24.71 -16.47
CA GLY A 320 -10.23 -24.44 -17.68
C GLY A 320 -9.43 -24.03 -18.93
N ILE A 321 -8.07 -24.03 -18.87
CA ILE A 321 -7.23 -23.77 -20.05
C ILE A 321 -6.74 -25.10 -20.61
N SER A 322 -7.12 -25.42 -21.87
CA SER A 322 -6.61 -26.59 -22.58
C SER A 322 -5.18 -26.34 -23.14
N LYS A 323 -4.44 -27.42 -23.43
CA LYS A 323 -3.10 -27.30 -24.02
C LYS A 323 -3.14 -26.69 -25.43
N SER A 324 -4.16 -27.04 -26.22
CA SER A 324 -4.37 -26.48 -27.57
C SER A 324 -4.70 -24.98 -27.49
N GLU A 325 -5.60 -24.60 -26.61
CA GLU A 325 -5.99 -23.21 -26.39
C GLU A 325 -4.79 -22.35 -25.95
N SER A 326 -3.94 -22.90 -25.04
CA SER A 326 -2.77 -22.17 -24.58
C SER A 326 -1.73 -21.90 -25.68
N LYS A 327 -1.55 -22.84 -26.63
CA LYS A 327 -0.73 -22.63 -27.82
C LYS A 327 -1.34 -21.59 -28.75
N SER A 328 -2.63 -21.69 -29.02
CA SER A 328 -3.36 -20.75 -29.89
C SER A 328 -3.35 -19.31 -29.34
N TYR A 329 -3.24 -19.14 -28.03
CA TYR A 329 -3.19 -17.83 -27.38
C TYR A 329 -1.98 -16.98 -27.82
N PHE A 330 -0.82 -17.60 -28.06
CA PHE A 330 0.41 -16.89 -28.42
C PHE A 330 0.66 -16.82 -29.95
N VAL A 331 -0.05 -17.60 -30.74
CA VAL A 331 0.16 -17.70 -32.20
C VAL A 331 -0.89 -16.93 -32.98
N LEU A 332 -2.13 -16.94 -32.53
CA LEU A 332 -3.28 -16.33 -33.21
C LEU A 332 -3.34 -14.82 -33.08
#